data_c984398b7d72086364c0f65cbd0da68f
#
_entry.id   c984398b7d72086364c0f65cbd0da68f
#
_cell.length_a   1.000
_cell.length_b   1.000
_cell.length_c   1.000
_cell.angle_alpha   90.00
_cell.angle_beta   90.00
_cell.angle_gamma   90.00
#
_symmetry.space_group_name_H-M   'P 1'
#
loop_
_entity.id
_entity.type
_entity.pdbx_description
1 polymer ?
#
loop_
_entity_poly.entity_id
_entity_poly.type
_entity_poly.pdbx_seq_one_letter_code
_entity_poly.pdbx_strand_id
1 'polypeptide(L)'
;MIRYLIKNNFKLMFRNTWSIVLLLLGPIFVIAMLSSAFSELMKSYEGVEEFAVGYRLENSDGKMDAIIETVKSAGDEAGILFYEYPQGDVKDLMEKNELSGFVEFSEDTYVVYKSADYEVEGITLDYFMSKVISEGLNVSLEMMTHNAKQDEIILPMEELEFMPAVSANDYYGIIYIVFFSWCGMICATGVLSNEKKYGIGQRFQVSNISETKNYLGKFVPITITVAVSMAIATIITIVLYDIHWGNPILSMLVVFMMIMAGDALGMMFYHISESLVITIISMCMFVWFMGFLGGSFETYMFSSTSDTLKQLSPLYHGNRALVELSCMGESKYVVSSVLYSLMITVGCSVIAILAGYIRKRGKS
;
A
#
# COMPACT_ATOMS: atom_id res chain seq x y z
N MET A 1 -22.57 34.41 7.26
CA MET A 1 -21.86 34.63 5.99
C MET A 1 -21.15 33.38 5.49
N ILE A 2 -20.26 32.73 6.25
CA ILE A 2 -19.56 31.48 5.85
C ILE A 2 -20.54 30.36 5.42
N ARG A 3 -21.66 30.19 6.13
CA ARG A 3 -22.69 29.19 5.81
C ARG A 3 -23.29 29.39 4.40
N TYR A 4 -23.46 30.63 3.96
CA TYR A 4 -23.95 30.92 2.60
C TYR A 4 -22.90 30.60 1.55
N LEU A 5 -21.61 30.91 1.82
CA LEU A 5 -20.48 30.54 0.93
C LEU A 5 -20.41 29.03 0.75
N ILE A 6 -20.41 28.28 1.85
CA ILE A 6 -20.40 26.81 1.85
C ILE A 6 -21.57 26.27 1.03
N LYS A 7 -22.80 26.71 1.30
CA LYS A 7 -24.00 26.26 0.59
C LYS A 7 -23.96 26.57 -0.91
N ASN A 8 -23.48 27.76 -1.26
CA ASN A 8 -23.36 28.16 -2.66
C ASN A 8 -22.31 27.33 -3.39
N ASN A 9 -21.15 27.11 -2.77
CA ASN A 9 -20.07 26.33 -3.35
C ASN A 9 -20.45 24.86 -3.52
N PHE A 10 -21.15 24.26 -2.58
CA PHE A 10 -21.76 22.95 -2.76
C PHE A 10 -22.64 22.89 -4.02
N LYS A 11 -23.54 23.87 -4.17
CA LYS A 11 -24.41 23.92 -5.35
C LYS A 11 -23.63 24.03 -6.66
N LEU A 12 -22.53 24.80 -6.68
CA LEU A 12 -21.67 24.94 -7.84
C LEU A 12 -20.92 23.63 -8.16
N MET A 13 -20.47 22.89 -7.16
CA MET A 13 -19.80 21.61 -7.34
C MET A 13 -20.72 20.56 -7.95
N PHE A 14 -21.93 20.40 -7.40
CA PHE A 14 -22.91 19.46 -7.95
C PHE A 14 -23.37 19.81 -9.37
N ARG A 15 -23.24 21.06 -9.80
CA ARG A 15 -23.46 21.45 -11.21
C ARG A 15 -22.33 21.06 -12.14
N ASN A 16 -21.14 20.77 -11.63
CA ASN A 16 -20.01 20.26 -12.41
C ASN A 16 -20.02 18.71 -12.41
N THR A 17 -21.05 18.16 -13.02
CA THR A 17 -21.34 16.72 -13.01
C THR A 17 -20.17 15.89 -13.55
N TRP A 18 -19.46 16.37 -14.57
CA TRP A 18 -18.33 15.67 -15.17
C TRP A 18 -17.20 15.39 -14.19
N SER A 19 -16.85 16.33 -13.32
CA SER A 19 -15.80 16.13 -12.32
C SER A 19 -16.20 15.09 -11.28
N ILE A 20 -17.48 15.06 -10.89
CA ILE A 20 -18.01 14.06 -9.94
C ILE A 20 -18.04 12.68 -10.60
N VAL A 21 -18.50 12.60 -11.84
CA VAL A 21 -18.53 11.34 -12.61
C VAL A 21 -17.12 10.77 -12.79
N LEU A 22 -16.13 11.61 -13.13
CA LEU A 22 -14.74 11.17 -13.25
C LEU A 22 -14.19 10.65 -11.94
N LEU A 23 -14.48 11.34 -10.83
CA LEU A 23 -14.02 10.93 -9.49
C LEU A 23 -14.68 9.64 -8.99
N LEU A 24 -15.91 9.38 -9.45
CA LEU A 24 -16.66 8.18 -9.09
C LEU A 24 -16.27 6.98 -9.96
N LEU A 25 -16.26 7.16 -11.28
CA LEU A 25 -16.02 6.06 -12.23
C LEU A 25 -14.53 5.78 -12.45
N GLY A 26 -13.68 6.80 -12.28
CA GLY A 26 -12.23 6.67 -12.46
C GLY A 26 -11.63 5.52 -11.64
N PRO A 27 -11.76 5.51 -10.32
CA PRO A 27 -11.22 4.43 -9.50
C PRO A 27 -11.82 3.08 -9.86
N ILE A 28 -13.15 2.99 -10.07
CA ILE A 28 -13.83 1.72 -10.40
C ILE A 28 -13.24 1.11 -11.68
N PHE A 29 -13.05 1.92 -12.71
CA PHE A 29 -12.50 1.45 -14.00
C PHE A 29 -11.04 1.02 -13.89
N VAL A 30 -10.22 1.81 -13.20
CA VAL A 30 -8.78 1.51 -13.03
C VAL A 30 -8.58 0.26 -12.16
N ILE A 31 -9.36 0.12 -11.08
CA ILE A 31 -9.34 -1.09 -10.24
C ILE A 31 -9.68 -2.32 -11.07
N ALA A 32 -10.76 -2.27 -11.87
CA ALA A 32 -11.13 -3.39 -12.75
C ALA A 32 -10.01 -3.83 -13.68
N MET A 33 -9.36 -2.85 -14.33
CA MET A 33 -8.27 -3.13 -15.27
C MET A 33 -7.05 -3.73 -14.57
N LEU A 34 -6.62 -3.15 -13.46
CA LEU A 34 -5.40 -3.57 -12.78
C LEU A 34 -5.58 -4.87 -12.01
N SER A 35 -6.70 -5.02 -11.31
CA SER A 35 -7.01 -6.30 -10.64
C SER A 35 -7.05 -7.45 -11.64
N SER A 36 -7.63 -7.25 -12.83
CA SER A 36 -7.64 -8.27 -13.87
C SER A 36 -6.25 -8.53 -14.46
N ALA A 37 -5.45 -7.47 -14.69
CA ALA A 37 -4.13 -7.59 -15.29
C ALA A 37 -3.09 -8.25 -14.37
N PHE A 38 -3.19 -8.01 -13.06
CA PHE A 38 -2.20 -8.44 -12.08
C PHE A 38 -2.71 -9.53 -11.12
N SER A 39 -3.89 -10.10 -11.37
CA SER A 39 -4.47 -11.16 -10.53
C SER A 39 -3.55 -12.38 -10.41
N GLU A 40 -2.94 -12.82 -11.51
CA GLU A 40 -2.05 -13.98 -11.51
C GLU A 40 -0.71 -13.68 -10.83
N LEU A 41 -0.19 -12.46 -11.01
CA LEU A 41 1.03 -12.05 -10.33
C LEU A 41 0.84 -12.03 -8.80
N MET A 42 -0.31 -11.53 -8.33
CA MET A 42 -0.59 -11.45 -6.89
C MET A 42 -0.95 -12.81 -6.29
N LYS A 43 -1.53 -13.74 -7.06
CA LYS A 43 -1.76 -15.14 -6.62
C LYS A 43 -0.46 -15.85 -6.28
N SER A 44 0.62 -15.53 -6.95
CA SER A 44 1.95 -16.06 -6.62
C SER A 44 2.43 -15.68 -5.22
N TYR A 45 1.76 -14.71 -4.58
CA TYR A 45 2.05 -14.21 -3.24
C TYR A 45 0.91 -14.46 -2.22
N GLU A 46 -0.22 -15.03 -2.65
CA GLU A 46 -1.19 -15.65 -1.74
C GLU A 46 -0.47 -16.88 -1.17
N GLY A 47 -0.19 -16.88 0.10
CA GLY A 47 0.68 -17.81 0.82
C GLY A 47 0.80 -19.19 0.16
N VAL A 48 2.01 -19.68 0.08
CA VAL A 48 2.31 -20.91 -0.63
C VAL A 48 1.38 -22.01 -0.10
N GLU A 49 0.44 -22.48 -0.97
CA GLU A 49 -0.36 -23.69 -0.66
C GLU A 49 0.59 -24.84 -0.37
N GLU A 50 0.11 -25.91 0.24
CA GLU A 50 0.90 -27.13 0.47
C GLU A 50 1.56 -27.54 -0.85
N PHE A 51 2.89 -27.66 -0.87
CA PHE A 51 3.62 -28.06 -2.07
C PHE A 51 4.54 -29.25 -1.82
N ALA A 52 4.76 -30.04 -2.88
CA ALA A 52 5.53 -31.26 -2.84
C ALA A 52 7.00 -31.02 -3.13
N VAL A 53 7.89 -31.56 -2.29
CA VAL A 53 9.33 -31.51 -2.43
C VAL A 53 9.89 -32.91 -2.44
N GLY A 54 10.71 -33.24 -3.45
CA GLY A 54 11.46 -34.49 -3.45
C GLY A 54 12.69 -34.39 -2.57
N TYR A 55 13.10 -35.48 -1.94
CA TYR A 55 14.41 -35.55 -1.29
C TYR A 55 15.09 -36.88 -1.52
N ARG A 56 16.41 -36.88 -1.39
CA ARG A 56 17.27 -38.05 -1.50
C ARG A 56 18.43 -37.99 -0.51
N LEU A 57 18.83 -39.15 0.02
CA LEU A 57 19.99 -39.33 0.86
C LEU A 57 21.10 -40.05 0.08
N GLU A 58 22.29 -39.47 0.05
CA GLU A 58 23.44 -40.04 -0.65
C GLU A 58 24.13 -41.15 0.22
N ASN A 59 24.10 -41.05 1.56
CA ASN A 59 24.55 -42.03 2.52
C ASN A 59 23.72 -41.95 3.81
N SER A 60 23.19 -43.07 4.30
CA SER A 60 22.41 -43.09 5.55
C SER A 60 23.29 -43.40 6.76
N ASP A 61 23.81 -42.40 7.43
CA ASP A 61 24.26 -42.52 8.81
C ASP A 61 23.11 -42.13 9.74
N GLY A 62 22.89 -42.88 10.83
CA GLY A 62 21.72 -42.68 11.71
C GLY A 62 21.60 -41.27 12.35
N LYS A 63 22.57 -40.39 12.16
CA LYS A 63 22.48 -38.97 12.53
C LYS A 63 21.68 -38.17 11.51
N MET A 64 21.77 -38.52 10.24
CA MET A 64 21.08 -37.85 9.16
C MET A 64 19.58 -38.17 9.17
N ASP A 65 19.23 -39.39 9.57
CA ASP A 65 17.82 -39.80 9.70
C ASP A 65 17.06 -38.93 10.73
N ALA A 66 17.70 -38.57 11.84
CA ALA A 66 17.11 -37.67 12.84
C ALA A 66 16.93 -36.22 12.33
N ILE A 67 17.89 -35.74 11.54
CA ILE A 67 17.78 -34.38 10.91
C ILE A 67 16.63 -34.36 9.93
N ILE A 68 16.50 -35.40 9.11
CA ILE A 68 15.42 -35.49 8.12
C ILE A 68 14.05 -35.60 8.77
N GLU A 69 13.94 -36.39 9.87
CA GLU A 69 12.69 -36.44 10.61
C GLU A 69 12.29 -35.08 11.18
N THR A 70 13.26 -34.32 11.67
CA THR A 70 13.03 -32.91 12.11
C THR A 70 12.65 -32.00 10.95
N VAL A 71 13.33 -32.10 9.81
CA VAL A 71 13.02 -31.32 8.59
C VAL A 71 11.62 -31.64 8.10
N LYS A 72 11.22 -32.92 8.07
CA LYS A 72 9.87 -33.35 7.68
C LYS A 72 8.81 -32.82 8.62
N SER A 73 9.01 -32.97 9.92
CA SER A 73 8.04 -32.50 10.93
C SER A 73 7.86 -30.99 10.86
N ALA A 74 8.95 -30.24 10.72
CA ALA A 74 8.88 -28.78 10.54
C ALA A 74 8.31 -28.38 9.16
N GLY A 75 8.54 -29.20 8.12
CA GLY A 75 7.98 -29.03 6.79
C GLY A 75 6.48 -29.22 6.77
N ASP A 76 5.97 -30.27 7.40
CA ASP A 76 4.52 -30.52 7.50
C ASP A 76 3.79 -29.36 8.20
N GLU A 77 4.38 -28.78 9.25
CA GLU A 77 3.85 -27.59 9.92
C GLU A 77 3.88 -26.33 9.01
N ALA A 78 4.83 -26.28 8.08
CA ALA A 78 5.00 -25.18 7.13
C ALA A 78 4.28 -25.41 5.79
N GLY A 79 3.53 -26.51 5.62
CA GLY A 79 2.86 -26.85 4.36
C GLY A 79 3.80 -27.41 3.29
N ILE A 80 5.00 -27.91 3.66
CA ILE A 80 5.97 -28.50 2.73
C ILE A 80 5.96 -30.04 2.88
N LEU A 81 5.46 -30.73 1.87
CA LEU A 81 5.34 -32.18 1.87
C LEU A 81 6.58 -32.83 1.26
N PHE A 82 7.39 -33.53 2.08
CA PHE A 82 8.62 -34.19 1.64
C PHE A 82 8.39 -35.65 1.21
N TYR A 83 8.75 -35.97 -0.04
CA TYR A 83 8.68 -37.29 -0.64
C TYR A 83 10.07 -37.87 -0.95
N GLU A 84 10.33 -39.13 -0.59
CA GLU A 84 11.62 -39.77 -0.80
C GLU A 84 11.73 -40.39 -2.20
N TYR A 85 12.81 -40.05 -2.92
CA TYR A 85 13.15 -40.62 -4.22
C TYR A 85 14.59 -41.11 -4.24
N PRO A 86 14.80 -42.40 -3.91
CA PRO A 86 16.19 -42.94 -3.75
C PRO A 86 16.99 -43.03 -5.05
N GLN A 87 16.34 -43.05 -6.20
CA GLN A 87 17.00 -43.17 -7.51
C GLN A 87 16.29 -42.37 -8.60
N GLY A 88 17.05 -41.89 -9.57
CA GLY A 88 16.55 -41.15 -10.75
C GLY A 88 17.27 -39.83 -10.97
N ASP A 89 17.15 -39.27 -12.19
CA ASP A 89 17.62 -37.94 -12.49
C ASP A 89 16.69 -36.91 -11.82
N VAL A 90 17.26 -35.94 -11.09
CA VAL A 90 16.53 -34.94 -10.33
C VAL A 90 15.56 -34.16 -11.21
N LYS A 91 16.03 -33.80 -12.41
CA LYS A 91 15.21 -33.02 -13.36
C LYS A 91 14.01 -33.82 -13.85
N ASP A 92 14.22 -35.07 -14.23
CA ASP A 92 13.15 -35.98 -14.70
C ASP A 92 12.14 -36.27 -13.57
N LEU A 93 12.62 -36.38 -12.32
CA LEU A 93 11.76 -36.61 -11.15
C LEU A 93 10.90 -35.38 -10.85
N MET A 94 11.49 -34.18 -10.94
CA MET A 94 10.74 -32.93 -10.71
C MET A 94 9.66 -32.73 -11.76
N GLU A 95 9.97 -32.90 -13.05
CA GLU A 95 9.01 -32.73 -14.15
C GLU A 95 7.89 -33.81 -14.10
N LYS A 96 8.24 -35.07 -13.82
CA LYS A 96 7.29 -36.20 -13.85
C LYS A 96 6.33 -36.18 -12.66
N ASN A 97 6.73 -35.70 -11.51
CA ASN A 97 5.96 -35.72 -10.26
C ASN A 97 5.45 -34.33 -9.85
N GLU A 98 5.59 -33.32 -10.72
CA GLU A 98 5.17 -31.94 -10.47
C GLU A 98 5.73 -31.39 -9.14
N LEU A 99 7.03 -31.67 -8.85
CA LEU A 99 7.66 -31.25 -7.62
C LEU A 99 8.13 -29.80 -7.74
N SER A 100 7.84 -29.00 -6.73
CA SER A 100 8.26 -27.60 -6.66
C SER A 100 9.75 -27.44 -6.38
N GLY A 101 10.36 -28.45 -5.76
CA GLY A 101 11.78 -28.48 -5.50
C GLY A 101 12.29 -29.88 -5.17
N PHE A 102 13.61 -30.03 -5.08
CA PHE A 102 14.26 -31.26 -4.70
C PHE A 102 15.47 -30.99 -3.81
N VAL A 103 15.65 -31.77 -2.74
CA VAL A 103 16.75 -31.61 -1.79
C VAL A 103 17.60 -32.87 -1.76
N GLU A 104 18.87 -32.74 -2.07
CA GLU A 104 19.86 -33.80 -1.88
C GLU A 104 20.64 -33.57 -0.60
N PHE A 105 20.59 -34.54 0.31
CA PHE A 105 21.35 -34.52 1.55
C PHE A 105 22.62 -35.37 1.37
N SER A 106 23.78 -34.78 1.67
CA SER A 106 25.07 -35.45 1.77
C SER A 106 25.61 -35.32 3.20
N GLU A 107 26.68 -36.03 3.56
CA GLU A 107 27.20 -36.12 4.95
C GLU A 107 27.40 -34.74 5.62
N ASP A 108 27.88 -33.71 4.88
CA ASP A 108 28.23 -32.41 5.43
C ASP A 108 27.49 -31.25 4.72
N THR A 109 26.70 -31.53 3.68
CA THR A 109 26.07 -30.50 2.85
C THR A 109 24.70 -30.91 2.36
N TYR A 110 23.91 -29.94 1.96
CA TYR A 110 22.69 -30.18 1.22
C TYR A 110 22.66 -29.30 -0.03
N VAL A 111 22.00 -29.78 -1.07
CA VAL A 111 21.80 -29.06 -2.33
C VAL A 111 20.31 -28.96 -2.60
N VAL A 112 19.83 -27.74 -2.84
CA VAL A 112 18.43 -27.47 -3.18
C VAL A 112 18.32 -27.21 -4.68
N TYR A 113 17.55 -28.02 -5.38
CA TYR A 113 17.17 -27.82 -6.78
C TYR A 113 15.79 -27.17 -6.81
N LYS A 114 15.63 -26.11 -7.61
CA LYS A 114 14.40 -25.35 -7.73
C LYS A 114 13.79 -25.53 -9.11
N SER A 115 12.48 -25.66 -9.18
CA SER A 115 11.76 -25.66 -10.45
C SER A 115 11.64 -24.24 -10.98
N ALA A 116 11.77 -24.08 -12.29
CA ALA A 116 11.54 -22.79 -12.96
C ALA A 116 10.03 -22.43 -13.03
N ASP A 117 9.17 -23.44 -12.97
CA ASP A 117 7.71 -23.25 -13.03
C ASP A 117 7.10 -22.91 -11.66
N TYR A 118 7.83 -23.16 -10.56
CA TYR A 118 7.43 -22.97 -9.16
C TYR A 118 8.46 -22.10 -8.41
N GLU A 119 8.66 -20.86 -8.88
CA GLU A 119 9.73 -19.99 -8.39
C GLU A 119 9.56 -19.60 -6.92
N VAL A 120 8.31 -19.34 -6.50
CA VAL A 120 7.99 -18.91 -5.11
C VAL A 120 8.19 -20.06 -4.12
N GLU A 121 7.69 -21.25 -4.45
CA GLU A 121 7.86 -22.46 -3.66
C GLU A 121 9.36 -22.81 -3.53
N GLY A 122 10.11 -22.64 -4.62
CA GLY A 122 11.57 -22.85 -4.62
C GLY A 122 12.32 -21.88 -3.71
N ILE A 123 11.93 -20.62 -3.67
CA ILE A 123 12.49 -19.62 -2.73
C ILE A 123 12.10 -19.94 -1.29
N THR A 124 10.83 -20.31 -1.07
CA THR A 124 10.32 -20.71 0.25
C THR A 124 11.06 -21.93 0.78
N LEU A 125 11.29 -22.95 -0.07
CA LEU A 125 12.06 -24.13 0.28
C LEU A 125 13.50 -23.78 0.68
N ASP A 126 14.17 -22.93 -0.06
CA ASP A 126 15.55 -22.48 0.21
C ASP A 126 15.66 -21.78 1.57
N TYR A 127 14.73 -20.88 1.83
CA TYR A 127 14.63 -20.18 3.11
C TYR A 127 14.33 -21.15 4.27
N PHE A 128 13.36 -22.04 4.09
CA PHE A 128 13.00 -23.05 5.07
C PHE A 128 14.20 -23.95 5.42
N MET A 129 14.88 -24.48 4.42
CA MET A 129 16.05 -25.35 4.61
C MET A 129 17.18 -24.61 5.34
N SER A 130 17.46 -23.39 4.94
CA SER A 130 18.46 -22.55 5.60
C SER A 130 18.13 -22.30 7.08
N LYS A 131 16.87 -22.04 7.40
CA LYS A 131 16.41 -21.79 8.77
C LYS A 131 16.48 -23.06 9.64
N VAL A 132 15.92 -24.17 9.17
CA VAL A 132 15.87 -25.43 9.94
C VAL A 132 17.29 -25.97 10.23
N ILE A 133 18.19 -25.84 9.26
CA ILE A 133 19.58 -26.29 9.47
C ILE A 133 20.33 -25.36 10.41
N SER A 134 20.13 -24.04 10.33
CA SER A 134 20.76 -23.11 11.26
C SER A 134 20.27 -23.29 12.70
N GLU A 135 18.99 -23.57 12.91
CA GLU A 135 18.43 -23.90 14.23
C GLU A 135 18.92 -25.27 14.73
N GLY A 136 18.97 -26.27 13.85
CA GLY A 136 19.52 -27.60 14.19
C GLY A 136 21.00 -27.56 14.55
N LEU A 137 21.80 -26.73 13.88
CA LEU A 137 23.21 -26.49 14.24
C LEU A 137 23.34 -25.78 15.59
N ASN A 138 22.49 -24.80 15.88
CA ASN A 138 22.51 -24.12 17.18
C ASN A 138 22.17 -25.07 18.34
N VAL A 139 21.15 -25.93 18.18
CA VAL A 139 20.79 -26.94 19.19
C VAL A 139 21.90 -27.97 19.39
N SER A 140 22.59 -28.38 18.33
CA SER A 140 23.72 -29.31 18.44
C SER A 140 24.96 -28.67 19.08
N LEU A 141 25.20 -27.38 18.83
CA LEU A 141 26.25 -26.60 19.50
C LEU A 141 25.93 -26.37 20.98
N GLU A 142 24.67 -26.11 21.35
CA GLU A 142 24.24 -26.01 22.75
C GLU A 142 24.43 -27.33 23.51
N MET A 143 24.14 -28.48 22.88
CA MET A 143 24.38 -29.78 23.47
C MET A 143 25.88 -30.10 23.66
N MET A 144 26.76 -29.60 22.78
CA MET A 144 28.20 -29.78 22.90
C MET A 144 28.88 -28.81 23.87
N THR A 145 28.25 -27.64 24.14
CA THR A 145 28.86 -26.55 24.94
C THR A 145 28.30 -26.41 26.34
N HIS A 146 27.79 -27.49 26.94
CA HIS A 146 27.19 -27.48 28.29
C HIS A 146 28.06 -26.90 29.41
N ASN A 147 29.20 -26.28 29.12
CA ASN A 147 30.14 -25.66 30.07
C ASN A 147 30.69 -24.29 29.66
N ALA A 148 30.19 -23.61 28.65
CA ALA A 148 30.61 -22.26 28.31
C ALA A 148 29.48 -21.23 28.58
N LYS A 149 29.78 -20.20 29.39
CA LYS A 149 28.90 -19.08 29.61
C LYS A 149 28.50 -18.47 28.28
N GLN A 150 27.22 -18.48 28.05
CA GLN A 150 26.55 -17.93 26.91
C GLN A 150 26.70 -16.39 26.91
N ASP A 151 27.58 -15.86 26.08
CA ASP A 151 27.32 -14.54 25.51
C ASP A 151 26.32 -14.79 24.37
N GLU A 152 25.11 -14.37 24.60
CA GLU A 152 24.04 -14.36 23.60
C GLU A 152 24.55 -13.62 22.36
N ILE A 153 24.98 -14.37 21.35
CA ILE A 153 25.09 -13.83 20.00
C ILE A 153 23.64 -13.70 19.51
N ILE A 154 23.02 -12.61 19.90
CA ILE A 154 21.79 -12.15 19.25
C ILE A 154 22.22 -11.73 17.84
N LEU A 155 22.17 -12.68 16.90
CA LEU A 155 22.06 -12.32 15.51
C LEU A 155 20.78 -11.46 15.45
N PRO A 156 20.86 -10.19 14.98
CA PRO A 156 19.65 -9.44 14.74
C PRO A 156 18.90 -10.20 13.66
N MET A 157 17.99 -11.08 14.09
CA MET A 157 16.91 -11.50 13.20
C MET A 157 16.12 -10.22 12.99
N GLU A 158 16.38 -9.53 11.87
CA GLU A 158 15.35 -8.69 11.29
C GLU A 158 14.15 -9.61 11.17
N GLU A 159 13.13 -9.38 12.01
CA GLU A 159 11.82 -9.94 11.77
C GLU A 159 11.49 -9.54 10.35
N LEU A 160 11.63 -10.48 9.40
CA LEU A 160 11.03 -10.31 8.09
C LEU A 160 9.55 -10.15 8.40
N GLU A 161 9.07 -8.90 8.34
CA GLU A 161 7.66 -8.60 8.44
C GLU A 161 7.00 -9.37 7.28
N PHE A 162 6.53 -10.59 7.54
CA PHE A 162 5.70 -11.31 6.61
C PHE A 162 4.48 -10.43 6.35
N MET A 163 4.45 -9.80 5.19
CA MET A 163 3.24 -9.15 4.75
C MET A 163 2.22 -10.24 4.47
N PRO A 164 1.04 -10.16 5.09
CA PRO A 164 -0.01 -11.12 4.83
C PRO A 164 -0.34 -11.11 3.34
N ALA A 165 -0.73 -12.26 2.82
CA ALA A 165 -1.18 -12.42 1.46
C ALA A 165 -2.32 -11.42 1.18
N VAL A 166 -2.12 -10.56 0.20
CA VAL A 166 -3.08 -9.53 -0.21
C VAL A 166 -3.58 -9.88 -1.60
N SER A 167 -4.89 -10.04 -1.76
CA SER A 167 -5.46 -10.24 -3.08
C SER A 167 -5.23 -9.02 -3.99
N ALA A 168 -5.13 -9.24 -5.30
CA ALA A 168 -5.00 -8.14 -6.26
C ALA A 168 -6.18 -7.15 -6.16
N ASN A 169 -7.39 -7.65 -5.89
CA ASN A 169 -8.58 -6.84 -5.72
C ASN A 169 -8.46 -5.93 -4.50
N ASP A 170 -8.03 -6.47 -3.36
CA ASP A 170 -7.88 -5.70 -2.13
C ASP A 170 -6.78 -4.65 -2.28
N TYR A 171 -5.61 -5.06 -2.81
CA TYR A 171 -4.49 -4.16 -3.01
C TYR A 171 -4.86 -2.98 -3.93
N TYR A 172 -5.23 -3.27 -5.18
CA TYR A 172 -5.54 -2.21 -6.13
C TYR A 172 -6.82 -1.46 -5.79
N GLY A 173 -7.80 -2.14 -5.18
CA GLY A 173 -9.03 -1.54 -4.71
C GLY A 173 -8.79 -0.44 -3.67
N ILE A 174 -7.96 -0.71 -2.68
CA ILE A 174 -7.61 0.24 -1.63
C ILE A 174 -6.75 1.38 -2.18
N ILE A 175 -5.66 1.04 -2.86
CA ILE A 175 -4.66 2.01 -3.32
C ILE A 175 -5.24 3.02 -4.30
N TYR A 176 -6.10 2.59 -5.22
CA TYR A 176 -6.67 3.52 -6.19
C TYR A 176 -7.80 4.39 -5.63
N ILE A 177 -8.53 3.95 -4.61
CA ILE A 177 -9.42 4.85 -3.85
C ILE A 177 -8.59 5.96 -3.19
N VAL A 178 -7.45 5.64 -2.57
CA VAL A 178 -6.56 6.63 -1.97
C VAL A 178 -5.96 7.56 -3.05
N PHE A 179 -5.45 7.01 -4.14
CA PHE A 179 -4.88 7.79 -5.25
C PHE A 179 -5.89 8.80 -5.83
N PHE A 180 -7.10 8.34 -6.14
CA PHE A 180 -8.15 9.21 -6.65
C PHE A 180 -8.67 10.21 -5.62
N SER A 181 -8.59 9.91 -4.33
CA SER A 181 -8.92 10.87 -3.27
C SER A 181 -8.03 12.12 -3.35
N TRP A 182 -6.76 11.96 -3.70
CA TRP A 182 -5.82 13.07 -3.91
C TRP A 182 -6.04 13.81 -5.23
N CYS A 183 -6.76 13.22 -6.17
CA CYS A 183 -7.24 13.89 -7.38
C CYS A 183 -8.49 14.75 -7.13
N GLY A 184 -8.99 14.83 -5.90
CA GLY A 184 -10.22 15.52 -5.50
C GLY A 184 -10.28 16.99 -5.89
N MET A 185 -9.13 17.64 -6.03
CA MET A 185 -9.04 19.03 -6.51
C MET A 185 -9.70 19.25 -7.90
N ILE A 186 -9.89 18.20 -8.69
CA ILE A 186 -10.65 18.25 -9.95
C ILE A 186 -12.10 18.73 -9.69
N CYS A 187 -12.70 18.34 -8.56
CA CYS A 187 -14.03 18.81 -8.17
C CYS A 187 -14.07 20.33 -7.88
N ALA A 188 -12.97 20.88 -7.40
CA ALA A 188 -12.86 22.32 -7.14
C ALA A 188 -12.91 23.16 -8.41
N THR A 189 -12.62 22.57 -9.59
CA THR A 189 -12.61 23.29 -10.88
C THR A 189 -13.91 24.01 -11.15
N GLY A 190 -15.05 23.42 -10.77
CA GLY A 190 -16.38 24.04 -10.92
C GLY A 190 -16.54 25.33 -10.13
N VAL A 191 -16.02 25.37 -8.89
CA VAL A 191 -16.08 26.55 -8.02
C VAL A 191 -15.09 27.60 -8.49
N LEU A 192 -13.83 27.20 -8.68
CA LEU A 192 -12.71 28.11 -8.97
C LEU A 192 -12.82 28.74 -10.37
N SER A 193 -13.26 27.95 -11.36
CA SER A 193 -13.53 28.45 -12.72
C SER A 193 -14.65 29.48 -12.73
N ASN A 194 -15.75 29.23 -12.00
CA ASN A 194 -16.85 30.18 -11.89
C ASN A 194 -16.42 31.49 -11.19
N GLU A 195 -15.62 31.40 -10.12
CA GLU A 195 -15.08 32.59 -9.45
C GLU A 195 -14.24 33.44 -10.41
N LYS A 196 -13.40 32.81 -11.21
CA LYS A 196 -12.59 33.52 -12.21
C LYS A 196 -13.46 34.14 -13.30
N LYS A 197 -14.41 33.38 -13.86
CA LYS A 197 -15.29 33.81 -14.96
C LYS A 197 -16.15 34.99 -14.57
N TYR A 198 -16.66 35.07 -13.34
CA TYR A 198 -17.58 36.12 -12.88
C TYR A 198 -16.90 37.17 -12.00
N GLY A 199 -15.57 37.18 -11.90
CA GLY A 199 -14.82 38.16 -11.11
C GLY A 199 -15.15 38.12 -9.59
N ILE A 200 -15.67 36.99 -9.11
CA ILE A 200 -16.09 36.85 -7.70
C ILE A 200 -14.90 36.98 -6.75
N GLY A 201 -13.73 36.45 -7.14
CA GLY A 201 -12.49 36.54 -6.37
C GLY A 201 -12.07 37.99 -6.13
N GLN A 202 -12.23 38.90 -7.14
CA GLN A 202 -11.95 40.33 -7.00
C GLN A 202 -12.92 40.98 -6.00
N ARG A 203 -14.20 40.61 -6.03
CA ARG A 203 -15.19 41.12 -5.07
C ARG A 203 -14.91 40.66 -3.64
N PHE A 204 -14.38 39.46 -3.45
CA PHE A 204 -13.93 39.02 -2.14
C PHE A 204 -12.73 39.79 -1.61
N GLN A 205 -11.82 40.23 -2.49
CA GLN A 205 -10.66 41.02 -2.12
C GLN A 205 -11.04 42.40 -1.55
N VAL A 206 -12.04 43.07 -2.16
CA VAL A 206 -12.54 44.40 -1.70
C VAL A 206 -13.59 44.27 -0.60
N SER A 207 -14.07 43.05 -0.32
CA SER A 207 -15.06 42.84 0.74
C SER A 207 -14.40 42.68 2.10
N ASN A 208 -15.19 42.86 3.17
CA ASN A 208 -14.73 42.64 4.56
C ASN A 208 -14.69 41.17 4.96
N ILE A 209 -14.57 40.23 3.98
CA ILE A 209 -14.44 38.81 4.24
C ILE A 209 -12.96 38.52 4.58
N SER A 210 -12.71 37.82 5.71
CA SER A 210 -11.37 37.37 6.04
C SER A 210 -10.96 36.21 5.11
N GLU A 211 -9.68 36.13 4.75
CA GLU A 211 -9.17 35.08 3.88
C GLU A 211 -9.38 33.67 4.46
N THR A 212 -9.34 33.52 5.77
CA THR A 212 -9.71 32.26 6.46
C THR A 212 -11.15 31.83 6.14
N LYS A 213 -12.12 32.77 6.16
CA LYS A 213 -13.51 32.45 5.83
C LYS A 213 -13.70 32.13 4.36
N ASN A 214 -12.94 32.81 3.48
CA ASN A 214 -12.90 32.54 2.04
C ASN A 214 -12.32 31.13 1.77
N TYR A 215 -11.19 30.80 2.41
CA TYR A 215 -10.57 29.49 2.31
C TYR A 215 -11.51 28.36 2.80
N LEU A 216 -12.01 28.45 4.05
CA LEU A 216 -12.88 27.44 4.61
C LEU A 216 -14.22 27.32 3.83
N GLY A 217 -14.72 28.42 3.27
CA GLY A 217 -15.89 28.43 2.42
C GLY A 217 -15.75 27.60 1.14
N LYS A 218 -14.52 27.32 0.70
CA LYS A 218 -14.20 26.46 -0.45
C LYS A 218 -13.73 25.07 0.00
N PHE A 219 -12.81 25.03 0.94
CA PHE A 219 -12.20 23.78 1.43
C PHE A 219 -13.25 22.79 1.93
N VAL A 220 -14.15 23.23 2.82
CA VAL A 220 -15.18 22.34 3.41
C VAL A 220 -16.09 21.72 2.34
N PRO A 221 -16.69 22.47 1.38
CA PRO A 221 -17.49 21.86 0.32
C PRO A 221 -16.71 20.90 -0.55
N ILE A 222 -15.44 21.22 -0.90
CA ILE A 222 -14.58 20.35 -1.70
C ILE A 222 -14.38 19.02 -0.98
N THR A 223 -13.87 19.07 0.25
CA THR A 223 -13.57 17.88 1.04
C THR A 223 -14.79 16.99 1.26
N ILE A 224 -15.96 17.58 1.58
CA ILE A 224 -17.19 16.78 1.75
C ILE A 224 -17.65 16.16 0.43
N THR A 225 -17.57 16.89 -0.69
CA THR A 225 -17.96 16.34 -2.00
C THR A 225 -17.05 15.20 -2.40
N VAL A 226 -15.73 15.35 -2.24
CA VAL A 226 -14.76 14.29 -2.51
C VAL A 226 -14.99 13.10 -1.60
N ALA A 227 -15.17 13.32 -0.29
CA ALA A 227 -15.43 12.26 0.68
C ALA A 227 -16.69 11.45 0.34
N VAL A 228 -17.80 12.12 -0.03
CA VAL A 228 -19.02 11.45 -0.46
C VAL A 228 -18.80 10.67 -1.76
N SER A 229 -18.11 11.25 -2.73
CA SER A 229 -17.81 10.57 -4.00
C SER A 229 -16.94 9.33 -3.80
N MET A 230 -15.89 9.44 -2.96
CA MET A 230 -15.02 8.30 -2.63
C MET A 230 -15.75 7.24 -1.82
N ALA A 231 -16.59 7.62 -0.86
CA ALA A 231 -17.40 6.66 -0.11
C ALA A 231 -18.34 5.85 -1.03
N ILE A 232 -19.00 6.52 -1.99
CA ILE A 232 -19.85 5.84 -2.97
C ILE A 232 -18.99 4.92 -3.87
N ALA A 233 -17.84 5.39 -4.37
CA ALA A 233 -16.93 4.57 -5.17
C ALA A 233 -16.46 3.33 -4.38
N THR A 234 -16.07 3.51 -3.11
CA THR A 234 -15.67 2.41 -2.22
C THR A 234 -16.80 1.39 -2.04
N ILE A 235 -18.04 1.83 -1.79
CA ILE A 235 -19.19 0.91 -1.67
C ILE A 235 -19.41 0.14 -2.97
N ILE A 236 -19.31 0.80 -4.12
CA ILE A 236 -19.47 0.14 -5.43
C ILE A 236 -18.34 -0.88 -5.66
N THR A 237 -17.10 -0.55 -5.31
CA THR A 237 -15.96 -1.47 -5.50
C THR A 237 -16.02 -2.66 -4.54
N ILE A 238 -16.49 -2.48 -3.32
CA ILE A 238 -16.77 -3.60 -2.40
C ILE A 238 -17.80 -4.56 -3.03
N VAL A 239 -18.91 -4.04 -3.55
CA VAL A 239 -19.98 -4.88 -4.11
C VAL A 239 -19.57 -5.57 -5.42
N LEU A 240 -18.74 -4.91 -6.27
CA LEU A 240 -18.35 -5.45 -7.57
C LEU A 240 -17.14 -6.38 -7.50
N TYR A 241 -16.19 -6.14 -6.61
CA TYR A 241 -14.89 -6.82 -6.59
C TYR A 241 -14.59 -7.52 -5.26
N ASP A 242 -15.55 -7.52 -4.31
CA ASP A 242 -15.43 -8.15 -2.99
C ASP A 242 -14.21 -7.66 -2.19
N ILE A 243 -13.96 -6.36 -2.24
CA ILE A 243 -12.78 -5.75 -1.59
C ILE A 243 -12.96 -5.70 -0.08
N HIS A 244 -12.01 -6.25 0.65
CA HIS A 244 -11.99 -6.27 2.10
C HIS A 244 -11.25 -5.05 2.67
N TRP A 245 -11.95 -4.24 3.47
CA TRP A 245 -11.39 -3.02 4.08
C TRP A 245 -10.97 -3.20 5.55
N GLY A 246 -11.12 -4.40 6.10
CA GLY A 246 -10.83 -4.70 7.50
C GLY A 246 -11.70 -3.89 8.46
N ASN A 247 -11.08 -3.11 9.35
CA ASN A 247 -11.82 -2.26 10.29
C ASN A 247 -12.41 -1.02 9.60
N PRO A 248 -13.74 -0.96 9.36
CA PRO A 248 -14.35 0.08 8.54
C PRO A 248 -14.24 1.48 9.16
N ILE A 249 -14.20 1.60 10.49
CA ILE A 249 -14.12 2.90 11.18
C ILE A 249 -12.72 3.49 11.00
N LEU A 250 -11.68 2.68 11.21
CA LEU A 250 -10.29 3.12 11.04
C LEU A 250 -9.99 3.41 9.57
N SER A 251 -10.44 2.57 8.65
CA SER A 251 -10.25 2.77 7.22
C SER A 251 -10.94 4.04 6.72
N MET A 252 -12.18 4.32 7.15
CA MET A 252 -12.86 5.58 6.85
C MET A 252 -12.10 6.80 7.40
N LEU A 253 -11.55 6.71 8.61
CA LEU A 253 -10.77 7.79 9.22
C LEU A 253 -9.51 8.07 8.39
N VAL A 254 -8.74 7.03 8.02
CA VAL A 254 -7.52 7.18 7.22
C VAL A 254 -7.85 7.80 5.86
N VAL A 255 -8.83 7.26 5.13
CA VAL A 255 -9.24 7.80 3.83
C VAL A 255 -9.70 9.26 3.94
N PHE A 256 -10.49 9.60 4.95
CA PHE A 256 -10.95 10.97 5.15
C PHE A 256 -9.79 11.95 5.43
N MET A 257 -8.81 11.54 6.23
CA MET A 257 -7.62 12.35 6.51
C MET A 257 -6.76 12.52 5.24
N MET A 258 -6.65 11.48 4.41
CA MET A 258 -5.97 11.54 3.11
C MET A 258 -6.67 12.51 2.15
N ILE A 259 -8.01 12.50 2.09
CA ILE A 259 -8.80 13.46 1.29
C ILE A 259 -8.50 14.89 1.74
N MET A 260 -8.54 15.15 3.06
CA MET A 260 -8.25 16.48 3.61
C MET A 260 -6.85 16.96 3.22
N ALA A 261 -5.84 16.08 3.26
CA ALA A 261 -4.47 16.41 2.90
C ALA A 261 -4.33 16.77 1.41
N GLY A 262 -4.91 15.95 0.52
CA GLY A 262 -4.91 16.20 -0.92
C GLY A 262 -5.63 17.50 -1.31
N ASP A 263 -6.80 17.74 -0.73
CA ASP A 263 -7.57 18.97 -0.99
C ASP A 263 -6.87 20.23 -0.46
N ALA A 264 -6.24 20.16 0.73
CA ALA A 264 -5.48 21.26 1.30
C ALA A 264 -4.27 21.60 0.43
N LEU A 265 -3.56 20.59 -0.08
CA LEU A 265 -2.43 20.75 -0.99
C LEU A 265 -2.88 21.42 -2.30
N GLY A 266 -3.96 20.95 -2.90
CA GLY A 266 -4.53 21.52 -4.11
C GLY A 266 -4.97 22.97 -3.94
N MET A 267 -5.60 23.29 -2.80
CA MET A 267 -5.96 24.66 -2.44
C MET A 267 -4.73 25.54 -2.22
N MET A 268 -3.66 25.01 -1.65
CA MET A 268 -2.38 25.73 -1.52
C MET A 268 -1.81 26.08 -2.89
N PHE A 269 -1.69 25.12 -3.81
CA PHE A 269 -1.22 25.39 -5.17
C PHE A 269 -2.08 26.45 -5.88
N TYR A 270 -3.40 26.38 -5.72
CA TYR A 270 -4.29 27.40 -6.31
C TYR A 270 -4.07 28.80 -5.73
N HIS A 271 -3.92 28.91 -4.40
CA HIS A 271 -3.71 30.23 -3.77
C HIS A 271 -2.35 30.82 -4.11
N ILE A 272 -1.35 30.00 -4.41
CA ILE A 272 -0.01 30.46 -4.83
C ILE A 272 -0.04 30.87 -6.31
N SER A 273 -0.58 30.03 -7.20
CA SER A 273 -0.47 30.21 -8.66
C SER A 273 -1.55 31.11 -9.25
N GLU A 274 -2.71 31.27 -8.61
CA GLU A 274 -3.94 31.90 -9.15
C GLU A 274 -4.41 31.30 -10.49
N SER A 275 -3.79 30.24 -10.94
CA SER A 275 -4.07 29.58 -12.21
C SER A 275 -4.60 28.18 -11.98
N LEU A 276 -5.82 27.93 -12.44
CA LEU A 276 -6.42 26.61 -12.37
C LEU A 276 -5.61 25.56 -13.13
N VAL A 277 -5.08 25.94 -14.30
CA VAL A 277 -4.28 25.05 -15.15
C VAL A 277 -2.97 24.65 -14.44
N ILE A 278 -2.26 25.64 -13.87
CA ILE A 278 -1.02 25.38 -13.12
C ILE A 278 -1.33 24.50 -11.91
N THR A 279 -2.41 24.78 -11.20
CA THR A 279 -2.83 23.98 -10.04
C THR A 279 -3.06 22.52 -10.41
N ILE A 280 -3.81 22.25 -11.48
CA ILE A 280 -4.10 20.88 -11.94
C ILE A 280 -2.81 20.18 -12.35
N ILE A 281 -1.96 20.81 -13.14
CA ILE A 281 -0.68 20.24 -13.59
C ILE A 281 0.20 19.93 -12.37
N SER A 282 0.35 20.87 -11.43
CA SER A 282 1.15 20.67 -10.22
C SER A 282 0.61 19.53 -9.35
N MET A 283 -0.71 19.42 -9.20
CA MET A 283 -1.34 18.33 -8.47
C MET A 283 -1.12 16.99 -9.18
N CYS A 284 -1.33 16.93 -10.50
CA CYS A 284 -1.08 15.73 -11.25
C CYS A 284 0.37 15.24 -11.09
N MET A 285 1.34 16.14 -11.28
CA MET A 285 2.76 15.79 -11.12
C MET A 285 3.08 15.32 -9.71
N PHE A 286 2.55 16.01 -8.69
CA PHE A 286 2.75 15.63 -7.29
C PHE A 286 2.14 14.26 -6.97
N VAL A 287 0.87 14.06 -7.35
CA VAL A 287 0.14 12.80 -7.07
C VAL A 287 0.78 11.63 -7.81
N TRP A 288 1.25 11.83 -9.06
CA TRP A 288 1.98 10.81 -9.80
C TRP A 288 3.29 10.43 -9.12
N PHE A 289 4.10 11.42 -8.75
CA PHE A 289 5.38 11.17 -8.09
C PHE A 289 5.20 10.48 -6.72
N MET A 290 4.28 11.01 -5.91
CA MET A 290 3.97 10.43 -4.60
C MET A 290 3.26 9.08 -4.71
N GLY A 291 2.44 8.88 -5.75
CA GLY A 291 1.82 7.60 -6.06
C GLY A 291 2.82 6.53 -6.45
N PHE A 292 3.85 6.89 -7.22
CA PHE A 292 4.95 5.97 -7.53
C PHE A 292 5.65 5.50 -6.25
N LEU A 293 6.05 6.43 -5.38
CA LEU A 293 6.65 6.09 -4.09
C LEU A 293 5.68 5.37 -3.15
N GLY A 294 4.38 5.62 -3.29
CA GLY A 294 3.32 5.07 -2.43
C GLY A 294 2.77 3.72 -2.88
N GLY A 295 3.32 3.13 -3.95
CA GLY A 295 2.91 1.81 -4.44
C GLY A 295 1.69 1.81 -5.35
N SER A 296 1.28 2.99 -5.91
CA SER A 296 0.13 3.04 -6.81
C SER A 296 0.43 2.54 -8.23
N PHE A 297 1.69 2.54 -8.66
CA PHE A 297 2.12 2.08 -9.98
C PHE A 297 2.98 0.82 -9.91
N GLU A 298 3.86 0.74 -8.93
CA GLU A 298 4.64 -0.44 -8.60
C GLU A 298 4.30 -0.82 -7.17
N THR A 299 3.92 -2.07 -6.96
CA THR A 299 3.54 -2.55 -5.63
C THR A 299 4.66 -2.27 -4.64
N TYR A 300 4.39 -1.53 -3.57
CA TYR A 300 5.42 -1.11 -2.61
C TYR A 300 6.12 -2.29 -1.92
N MET A 301 5.49 -3.46 -1.92
CA MET A 301 6.05 -4.71 -1.37
C MET A 301 7.26 -5.21 -2.17
N PHE A 302 7.25 -5.00 -3.50
CA PHE A 302 8.28 -5.52 -4.43
C PHE A 302 9.16 -4.43 -5.04
N SER A 303 8.89 -3.18 -4.70
CA SER A 303 9.65 -2.05 -5.22
C SER A 303 11.09 -2.07 -4.70
N SER A 304 12.06 -2.01 -5.61
CA SER A 304 13.48 -1.85 -5.31
C SER A 304 13.85 -0.48 -4.73
N THR A 305 12.88 0.44 -4.66
CA THR A 305 13.08 1.79 -4.09
C THR A 305 13.40 1.71 -2.60
N SER A 306 14.36 2.49 -2.12
CA SER A 306 14.73 2.57 -0.71
C SER A 306 13.54 2.93 0.17
N ASP A 307 13.37 2.26 1.31
CA ASP A 307 12.26 2.50 2.26
C ASP A 307 12.23 3.93 2.80
N THR A 308 13.41 4.56 2.97
CA THR A 308 13.51 5.96 3.36
C THR A 308 12.84 6.90 2.35
N LEU A 309 12.95 6.60 1.04
CA LEU A 309 12.28 7.39 -0.01
C LEU A 309 10.77 7.12 -0.05
N LYS A 310 10.35 5.86 0.13
CA LYS A 310 8.91 5.52 0.21
C LYS A 310 8.22 6.26 1.35
N GLN A 311 8.87 6.34 2.53
CA GLN A 311 8.33 7.02 3.71
C GLN A 311 8.14 8.53 3.53
N LEU A 312 8.76 9.17 2.52
CA LEU A 312 8.47 10.57 2.19
C LEU A 312 7.09 10.75 1.56
N SER A 313 6.50 9.70 1.02
CA SER A 313 5.19 9.77 0.39
C SER A 313 4.07 9.67 1.42
N PRO A 314 3.14 10.64 1.48
CA PRO A 314 1.94 10.51 2.29
C PRO A 314 1.04 9.37 1.81
N LEU A 315 1.05 9.07 0.49
CA LEU A 315 0.29 7.94 -0.05
C LEU A 315 0.85 6.60 0.45
N TYR A 316 2.17 6.48 0.64
CA TYR A 316 2.77 5.27 1.20
C TYR A 316 2.20 4.95 2.59
N HIS A 317 2.18 5.93 3.49
CA HIS A 317 1.64 5.74 4.84
C HIS A 317 0.15 5.38 4.83
N GLY A 318 -0.65 6.05 3.98
CA GLY A 318 -2.07 5.77 3.83
C GLY A 318 -2.33 4.38 3.24
N ASN A 319 -1.65 4.05 2.15
CA ASN A 319 -1.78 2.77 1.45
C ASN A 319 -1.38 1.61 2.37
N ARG A 320 -0.22 1.72 3.03
CA ARG A 320 0.26 0.67 3.93
C ARG A 320 -0.67 0.47 5.12
N ALA A 321 -1.14 1.57 5.73
CA ALA A 321 -2.11 1.50 6.82
C ALA A 321 -3.39 0.75 6.42
N LEU A 322 -3.93 1.06 5.25
CA LEU A 322 -5.20 0.49 4.79
C LEU A 322 -5.05 -0.96 4.30
N VAL A 323 -3.96 -1.30 3.63
CA VAL A 323 -3.68 -2.67 3.20
C VAL A 323 -3.46 -3.58 4.42
N GLU A 324 -2.69 -3.15 5.42
CA GLU A 324 -2.52 -3.91 6.67
C GLU A 324 -3.83 -4.04 7.44
N LEU A 325 -4.67 -2.98 7.50
CA LEU A 325 -6.02 -3.07 8.10
C LEU A 325 -6.90 -4.09 7.37
N SER A 326 -6.80 -4.17 6.05
CA SER A 326 -7.55 -5.15 5.24
C SER A 326 -7.20 -6.58 5.59
N CYS A 327 -5.90 -6.88 5.73
CA CYS A 327 -5.40 -8.23 5.92
C CYS A 327 -5.38 -8.68 7.38
N MET A 328 -4.96 -7.79 8.31
CA MET A 328 -4.73 -8.11 9.72
C MET A 328 -5.80 -7.53 10.66
N GLY A 329 -6.66 -6.63 10.17
CA GLY A 329 -7.64 -5.91 11.00
C GLY A 329 -7.04 -4.79 11.87
N GLU A 330 -5.71 -4.71 11.98
CA GLU A 330 -4.96 -3.66 12.69
C GLU A 330 -3.71 -3.27 11.93
N SER A 331 -3.20 -2.06 12.15
CA SER A 331 -1.96 -1.58 11.54
C SER A 331 -1.27 -0.54 12.42
N LYS A 332 0.05 -0.66 12.56
CA LYS A 332 0.90 0.34 13.23
C LYS A 332 1.00 1.66 12.45
N TYR A 333 0.69 1.63 11.15
CA TYR A 333 0.79 2.79 10.27
C TYR A 333 -0.44 3.71 10.31
N VAL A 334 -1.55 3.32 10.96
CA VAL A 334 -2.75 4.16 11.08
C VAL A 334 -2.43 5.49 11.75
N VAL A 335 -1.73 5.47 12.88
CA VAL A 335 -1.39 6.68 13.62
C VAL A 335 -0.45 7.58 12.80
N SER A 336 0.58 7.02 12.20
CA SER A 336 1.53 7.78 11.37
C SER A 336 0.85 8.38 10.15
N SER A 337 -0.02 7.64 9.47
CA SER A 337 -0.81 8.12 8.32
C SER A 337 -1.71 9.30 8.70
N VAL A 338 -2.45 9.18 9.80
CA VAL A 338 -3.34 10.24 10.29
C VAL A 338 -2.55 11.48 10.67
N LEU A 339 -1.45 11.35 11.42
CA LEU A 339 -0.62 12.47 11.84
C LEU A 339 0.05 13.17 10.64
N TYR A 340 0.57 12.39 9.69
CA TYR A 340 1.21 12.94 8.49
C TYR A 340 0.20 13.70 7.62
N SER A 341 -0.99 13.11 7.39
CA SER A 341 -2.08 13.77 6.67
C SER A 341 -2.56 15.03 7.38
N LEU A 342 -2.64 15.03 8.71
CA LEU A 342 -2.99 16.20 9.50
C LEU A 342 -1.94 17.32 9.38
N MET A 343 -0.65 16.98 9.44
CA MET A 343 0.44 17.95 9.25
C MET A 343 0.37 18.60 7.87
N ILE A 344 0.15 17.82 6.81
CA ILE A 344 -0.02 18.36 5.45
C ILE A 344 -1.24 19.26 5.38
N THR A 345 -2.38 18.81 5.91
CA THR A 345 -3.64 19.58 5.92
C THR A 345 -3.46 20.93 6.58
N VAL A 346 -2.90 20.96 7.78
CA VAL A 346 -2.68 22.20 8.53
C VAL A 346 -1.63 23.08 7.86
N GLY A 347 -0.48 22.53 7.49
CA GLY A 347 0.61 23.27 6.85
C GLY A 347 0.19 23.92 5.55
N CYS A 348 -0.43 23.14 4.63
CA CYS A 348 -0.91 23.65 3.36
C CYS A 348 -2.05 24.68 3.53
N SER A 349 -2.96 24.46 4.49
CA SER A 349 -4.03 25.43 4.78
C SER A 349 -3.48 26.76 5.28
N VAL A 350 -2.49 26.74 6.17
CA VAL A 350 -1.82 27.95 6.67
C VAL A 350 -1.14 28.71 5.53
N ILE A 351 -0.38 27.99 4.68
CA ILE A 351 0.29 28.61 3.53
C ILE A 351 -0.74 29.22 2.57
N ALA A 352 -1.82 28.52 2.26
CA ALA A 352 -2.88 29.02 1.38
C ALA A 352 -3.54 30.29 1.91
N ILE A 353 -3.85 30.32 3.21
CA ILE A 353 -4.45 31.49 3.88
C ILE A 353 -3.47 32.67 3.90
N LEU A 354 -2.19 32.42 4.22
CA LEU A 354 -1.16 33.46 4.21
C LEU A 354 -0.96 34.05 2.80
N ALA A 355 -0.90 33.23 1.77
CA ALA A 355 -0.82 33.67 0.38
C ALA A 355 -2.00 34.60 0.03
N GLY A 356 -3.21 34.27 0.46
CA GLY A 356 -4.40 35.13 0.33
C GLY A 356 -4.25 36.48 1.03
N TYR A 357 -3.75 36.48 2.28
CA TYR A 357 -3.53 37.71 3.04
C TYR A 357 -2.46 38.62 2.42
N ILE A 358 -1.33 38.08 1.99
CA ILE A 358 -0.25 38.84 1.35
C ILE A 358 -0.78 39.53 0.09
N ARG A 359 -1.55 38.78 -0.71
CA ARG A 359 -2.16 39.33 -1.94
C ARG A 359 -3.16 40.43 -1.66
N LYS A 360 -3.98 40.31 -0.63
CA LYS A 360 -4.97 41.31 -0.26
C LYS A 360 -4.29 42.62 0.14
N ARG A 361 -3.16 42.54 0.87
CA ARG A 361 -2.36 43.73 1.27
C ARG A 361 -1.64 44.38 0.10
N GLY A 362 -1.16 43.62 -0.89
CA GLY A 362 -0.44 44.18 -2.03
C GLY A 362 -1.34 44.90 -3.07
N LYS A 363 -2.68 44.79 -2.91
CA LYS A 363 -3.66 45.45 -3.77
C LYS A 363 -4.45 46.59 -3.09
N SER A 364 -4.25 46.82 -1.80
CA SER A 364 -4.75 47.98 -1.05
C SER A 364 -3.66 49.06 -0.97
#